data_707c11000e14ec67c3261e407f9dc2e2
#
_entry.id   707c11000e14ec67c3261e407f9dc2e2
#
_cell.length_a   1.000
_cell.length_b   1.000
_cell.length_c   1.000
_cell.angle_alpha   90.00
_cell.angle_beta   90.00
_cell.angle_gamma   90.00
#
_symmetry.space_group_name_H-M   'P 1'
#
loop_
_entity.id
_entity.type
_entity.pdbx_description
1 polymer ?
#
loop_
_entity_poly.entity_id
_entity_poly.type
_entity_poly.pdbx_seq_one_letter_code
_entity_poly.pdbx_strand_id
1 'polypeptide(L)'
;FQNIVDGGEILNMMFTGTAGTGKTTVARAICEELDLDYIVINGSEEGNIDTLRGKIKQFASSVSLSGGYKVVILDEADYLNPQSTQPALRGFIEEFSNNCRFIMTCNFENRIIEPLHSRCSKYAFNFNKKTMTSLCGGFMQRLQGILQEEGVEYDNNVVANVIMKHAPDWRRVLNECQRGSISGTLNVSNSVSADISDTYTQLFSAIREKNFKKMRSWVVNNIDVEPASIYRGVYDKMYDHVAPNSIPQLVLILADYQYKNAFVADHELNLVACMTEVMAAVEIKQ
;
A
#
# COMPACT_ATOMS: atom_id res chain seq x y z
N PHE A 1 10.90 -16.26 3.31
CA PHE A 1 10.35 -17.03 2.19
C PHE A 1 11.37 -18.06 1.65
N GLN A 2 12.65 -17.70 1.56
CA GLN A 2 13.67 -18.65 1.11
C GLN A 2 13.65 -19.97 1.90
N ASN A 3 13.49 -19.92 3.21
CA ASN A 3 13.40 -21.13 4.04
C ASN A 3 12.18 -22.03 3.71
N ILE A 4 11.10 -21.45 3.17
CA ILE A 4 9.92 -22.23 2.72
C ILE A 4 10.26 -22.94 1.42
N VAL A 5 10.90 -22.23 0.51
CA VAL A 5 11.36 -22.78 -0.79
C VAL A 5 12.39 -23.87 -0.56
N ASP A 6 13.41 -23.60 0.26
CA ASP A 6 14.49 -24.56 0.57
C ASP A 6 13.98 -25.80 1.32
N GLY A 7 12.92 -25.65 2.14
CA GLY A 7 12.29 -26.74 2.86
C GLY A 7 11.32 -27.58 2.02
N GLY A 8 10.88 -27.07 0.87
CA GLY A 8 9.93 -27.76 -0.01
C GLY A 8 8.52 -27.95 0.56
N GLU A 9 8.26 -27.43 1.77
CA GLU A 9 6.96 -27.56 2.45
C GLU A 9 6.20 -26.24 2.42
N ILE A 10 4.98 -26.28 1.85
CA ILE A 10 4.08 -25.15 1.85
C ILE A 10 3.02 -25.27 2.94
N LEU A 11 2.81 -24.19 3.68
CA LEU A 11 1.79 -24.07 4.74
C LEU A 11 0.64 -23.17 4.27
N ASN A 12 -0.46 -23.19 5.03
CA ASN A 12 -1.45 -22.14 4.88
C ASN A 12 -0.86 -20.81 5.37
N MET A 13 -0.89 -19.79 4.52
CA MET A 13 -0.22 -18.51 4.78
C MET A 13 -1.19 -17.33 4.64
N MET A 14 -0.93 -16.28 5.40
CA MET A 14 -1.62 -15.00 5.29
C MET A 14 -0.61 -13.88 5.14
N PHE A 15 -0.63 -13.20 4.00
CA PHE A 15 0.24 -12.07 3.68
C PHE A 15 -0.51 -10.77 3.92
N THR A 16 -0.06 -9.99 4.90
CA THR A 16 -0.70 -8.74 5.31
C THR A 16 0.19 -7.54 5.04
N GLY A 17 -0.38 -6.40 4.68
CA GLY A 17 0.36 -5.15 4.48
C GLY A 17 -0.26 -4.25 3.43
N THR A 18 0.28 -3.05 3.26
CA THR A 18 -0.24 -2.04 2.33
C THR A 18 -0.22 -2.52 0.87
N ALA A 19 -1.02 -1.86 0.02
CA ALA A 19 -1.05 -2.15 -1.41
C ALA A 19 0.33 -1.96 -2.07
N GLY A 20 0.58 -2.67 -3.18
CA GLY A 20 1.79 -2.51 -3.98
C GLY A 20 3.08 -3.12 -3.39
N THR A 21 3.03 -3.75 -2.20
CA THR A 21 4.21 -4.33 -1.52
C THR A 21 4.67 -5.67 -2.05
N GLY A 22 3.97 -6.25 -3.03
CA GLY A 22 4.37 -7.51 -3.69
C GLY A 22 3.77 -8.77 -3.08
N LYS A 23 2.74 -8.71 -2.23
CA LYS A 23 2.10 -9.87 -1.58
C LYS A 23 1.69 -10.96 -2.57
N THR A 24 0.88 -10.62 -3.57
CA THR A 24 0.40 -11.55 -4.60
C THR A 24 1.54 -12.07 -5.47
N THR A 25 2.51 -11.22 -5.77
CA THR A 25 3.72 -11.59 -6.54
C THR A 25 4.54 -12.66 -5.81
N VAL A 26 4.78 -12.46 -4.51
CA VAL A 26 5.50 -13.44 -3.68
C VAL A 26 4.71 -14.74 -3.55
N ALA A 27 3.37 -14.68 -3.40
CA ALA A 27 2.54 -15.88 -3.37
C ALA A 27 2.68 -16.73 -4.64
N ARG A 28 2.64 -16.09 -5.80
CA ARG A 28 2.85 -16.78 -7.09
C ARG A 28 4.27 -17.31 -7.24
N ALA A 29 5.27 -16.48 -6.91
CA ALA A 29 6.68 -16.87 -7.03
C ALA A 29 7.02 -18.11 -6.18
N ILE A 30 6.47 -18.22 -4.96
CA ILE A 30 6.63 -19.42 -4.13
C ILE A 30 6.06 -20.66 -4.83
N CYS A 31 4.87 -20.55 -5.44
CA CYS A 31 4.24 -21.67 -6.13
C CYS A 31 5.03 -22.07 -7.38
N GLU A 32 5.53 -21.10 -8.14
CA GLU A 32 6.36 -21.33 -9.35
C GLU A 32 7.71 -21.95 -9.01
N GLU A 33 8.37 -21.46 -7.95
CA GLU A 33 9.68 -21.98 -7.51
C GLU A 33 9.59 -23.43 -6.97
N LEU A 34 8.45 -23.79 -6.36
CA LEU A 34 8.18 -25.13 -5.84
C LEU A 34 7.48 -26.04 -6.88
N ASP A 35 7.29 -25.59 -8.12
CA ASP A 35 6.57 -26.31 -9.18
C ASP A 35 5.20 -26.85 -8.75
N LEU A 36 4.41 -26.00 -8.03
CA LEU A 36 3.12 -26.36 -7.50
C LEU A 36 1.98 -25.89 -8.42
N ASP A 37 0.99 -26.76 -8.61
CA ASP A 37 -0.27 -26.39 -9.24
C ASP A 37 -0.99 -25.33 -8.38
N TYR A 38 -1.34 -24.17 -8.96
CA TYR A 38 -2.07 -23.15 -8.22
C TYR A 38 -3.16 -22.46 -9.03
N ILE A 39 -4.18 -21.96 -8.33
CA ILE A 39 -5.16 -21.03 -8.88
C ILE A 39 -5.16 -19.72 -8.07
N VAL A 40 -5.49 -18.64 -8.75
CA VAL A 40 -5.68 -17.32 -8.10
C VAL A 40 -7.15 -16.95 -8.20
N ILE A 41 -7.75 -16.63 -7.05
CA ILE A 41 -9.12 -16.16 -6.94
C ILE A 41 -9.08 -14.77 -6.30
N ASN A 42 -9.62 -13.77 -6.99
CA ASN A 42 -9.68 -12.41 -6.46
C ASN A 42 -10.94 -12.22 -5.62
N GLY A 43 -10.78 -11.94 -4.32
CA GLY A 43 -11.88 -11.73 -3.38
C GLY A 43 -12.75 -10.53 -3.68
N SER A 44 -12.21 -9.51 -4.34
CA SER A 44 -12.96 -8.31 -4.73
C SER A 44 -13.87 -8.52 -5.96
N GLU A 45 -13.48 -9.44 -6.86
CA GLU A 45 -14.22 -9.73 -8.10
C GLU A 45 -15.09 -10.97 -7.97
N GLU A 46 -14.60 -12.00 -7.32
CA GLU A 46 -15.20 -13.33 -7.26
C GLU A 46 -15.68 -13.72 -5.85
N GLY A 47 -15.94 -12.73 -4.99
CA GLY A 47 -16.27 -12.90 -3.57
C GLY A 47 -17.61 -13.61 -3.28
N ASN A 48 -18.37 -14.04 -4.30
CA ASN A 48 -19.58 -14.81 -4.12
C ASN A 48 -19.24 -16.23 -3.62
N ILE A 49 -19.92 -16.65 -2.54
CA ILE A 49 -19.70 -17.95 -1.88
C ILE A 49 -19.87 -19.15 -2.81
N ASP A 50 -20.83 -19.13 -3.71
CA ASP A 50 -21.13 -20.27 -4.60
C ASP A 50 -20.07 -20.39 -5.69
N THR A 51 -19.63 -19.28 -6.25
CA THR A 51 -18.53 -19.22 -7.24
C THR A 51 -17.24 -19.72 -6.61
N LEU A 52 -16.91 -19.22 -5.43
CA LEU A 52 -15.70 -19.58 -4.70
C LEU A 52 -15.70 -21.06 -4.29
N ARG A 53 -16.85 -21.57 -3.79
CA ARG A 53 -17.04 -22.98 -3.46
C ARG A 53 -16.85 -23.88 -4.69
N GLY A 54 -17.45 -23.52 -5.82
CA GLY A 54 -17.35 -24.29 -7.07
C GLY A 54 -15.90 -24.39 -7.55
N LYS A 55 -15.19 -23.25 -7.65
CA LYS A 55 -13.80 -23.19 -8.10
C LYS A 55 -12.82 -23.93 -7.17
N ILE A 56 -12.94 -23.71 -5.86
CA ILE A 56 -12.08 -24.38 -4.87
C ILE A 56 -12.32 -25.89 -4.90
N LYS A 57 -13.58 -26.36 -4.87
CA LYS A 57 -13.88 -27.79 -4.89
C LYS A 57 -13.37 -28.44 -6.16
N GLN A 58 -13.65 -27.87 -7.32
CA GLN A 58 -13.17 -28.42 -8.60
C GLN A 58 -11.65 -28.54 -8.64
N PHE A 59 -10.94 -27.50 -8.18
CA PHE A 59 -9.49 -27.50 -8.18
C PHE A 59 -8.91 -28.45 -7.13
N ALA A 60 -9.37 -28.38 -5.89
CA ALA A 60 -8.82 -29.16 -4.76
C ALA A 60 -9.15 -30.66 -4.85
N SER A 61 -10.26 -31.05 -5.50
CA SER A 61 -10.65 -32.46 -5.67
C SER A 61 -9.92 -33.18 -6.80
N SER A 62 -9.24 -32.44 -7.71
CA SER A 62 -8.44 -33.06 -8.79
C SER A 62 -7.03 -33.38 -8.27
N VAL A 63 -6.42 -34.41 -8.83
CA VAL A 63 -5.04 -34.82 -8.48
C VAL A 63 -4.06 -33.81 -9.06
N SER A 64 -2.99 -33.49 -8.31
CA SER A 64 -1.88 -32.68 -8.83
C SER A 64 -1.08 -33.48 -9.85
N LEU A 65 -0.69 -32.83 -10.94
CA LEU A 65 0.16 -33.44 -11.96
C LEU A 65 1.63 -33.53 -11.51
N SER A 66 2.07 -32.61 -10.67
CA SER A 66 3.42 -32.55 -10.08
C SER A 66 3.58 -33.44 -8.84
N GLY A 67 2.49 -34.02 -8.31
CA GLY A 67 2.52 -34.93 -7.16
C GLY A 67 2.64 -34.25 -5.79
N GLY A 68 2.61 -32.90 -5.74
CA GLY A 68 2.67 -32.07 -4.52
C GLY A 68 1.30 -31.56 -4.07
N TYR A 69 1.33 -30.67 -3.08
CA TYR A 69 0.15 -29.90 -2.69
C TYR A 69 -0.28 -28.93 -3.80
N LYS A 70 -1.59 -28.76 -3.95
CA LYS A 70 -2.15 -27.68 -4.75
C LYS A 70 -2.29 -26.43 -3.91
N VAL A 71 -2.26 -25.25 -4.53
CA VAL A 71 -2.36 -23.99 -3.81
C VAL A 71 -3.51 -23.15 -4.33
N VAL A 72 -4.35 -22.70 -3.42
CA VAL A 72 -5.37 -21.67 -3.70
C VAL A 72 -4.86 -20.34 -3.16
N ILE A 73 -4.55 -19.42 -4.06
CA ILE A 73 -4.20 -18.04 -3.72
C ILE A 73 -5.50 -17.22 -3.70
N LEU A 74 -5.88 -16.73 -2.53
CA LEU A 74 -7.02 -15.84 -2.33
C LEU A 74 -6.48 -14.41 -2.25
N ASP A 75 -6.48 -13.73 -3.38
CA ASP A 75 -6.02 -12.34 -3.45
C ASP A 75 -7.12 -11.40 -2.95
N GLU A 76 -6.73 -10.34 -2.22
CA GLU A 76 -7.67 -9.40 -1.61
C GLU A 76 -8.76 -10.06 -0.73
N ALA A 77 -8.36 -11.01 0.11
CA ALA A 77 -9.27 -11.77 0.96
C ALA A 77 -10.06 -10.90 1.96
N ASP A 78 -9.62 -9.71 2.26
CA ASP A 78 -10.30 -8.71 3.09
C ASP A 78 -11.56 -8.09 2.43
N TYR A 79 -11.80 -8.35 1.15
CA TYR A 79 -13.06 -8.05 0.47
C TYR A 79 -14.10 -9.17 0.55
N LEU A 80 -13.69 -10.38 0.97
CA LEU A 80 -14.61 -11.49 1.15
C LEU A 80 -15.58 -11.23 2.31
N ASN A 81 -16.86 -11.58 2.12
CA ASN A 81 -17.87 -11.34 3.13
C ASN A 81 -17.58 -12.11 4.45
N PRO A 82 -17.41 -11.39 5.59
CA PRO A 82 -17.03 -11.99 6.87
C PRO A 82 -18.14 -12.84 7.50
N GLN A 83 -19.40 -12.70 7.07
CA GLN A 83 -20.53 -13.46 7.63
C GLN A 83 -20.87 -14.72 6.83
N SER A 84 -20.44 -14.82 5.58
CA SER A 84 -20.78 -15.96 4.70
C SER A 84 -19.55 -16.63 4.09
N THR A 85 -18.75 -15.90 3.34
CA THR A 85 -17.64 -16.47 2.55
C THR A 85 -16.45 -16.85 3.40
N GLN A 86 -16.02 -15.99 4.31
CA GLN A 86 -14.88 -16.29 5.18
C GLN A 86 -15.13 -17.49 6.11
N PRO A 87 -16.31 -17.68 6.75
CA PRO A 87 -16.64 -18.91 7.49
C PRO A 87 -16.60 -20.17 6.60
N ALA A 88 -17.02 -20.08 5.34
CA ALA A 88 -16.96 -21.22 4.41
C ALA A 88 -15.50 -21.60 4.09
N LEU A 89 -14.59 -20.60 3.95
CA LEU A 89 -13.16 -20.85 3.76
C LEU A 89 -12.53 -21.63 4.88
N ARG A 90 -12.94 -21.38 6.14
CA ARG A 90 -12.51 -22.18 7.27
C ARG A 90 -12.78 -23.66 7.04
N GLY A 91 -14.00 -23.98 6.55
CA GLY A 91 -14.37 -25.36 6.22
C GLY A 91 -13.51 -25.95 5.11
N PHE A 92 -13.20 -25.17 4.06
CA PHE A 92 -12.37 -25.65 2.94
C PHE A 92 -10.92 -25.90 3.35
N ILE A 93 -10.34 -25.08 4.22
CA ILE A 93 -8.99 -25.27 4.75
C ILE A 93 -8.90 -26.62 5.48
N GLU A 94 -9.94 -27.00 6.24
CA GLU A 94 -10.01 -28.27 6.95
C GLU A 94 -10.32 -29.46 6.00
N GLU A 95 -11.33 -29.31 5.13
CA GLU A 95 -11.79 -30.34 4.19
C GLU A 95 -10.68 -30.78 3.22
N PHE A 96 -9.89 -29.82 2.70
CA PHE A 96 -8.85 -30.10 1.69
C PHE A 96 -7.43 -30.10 2.26
N SER A 97 -7.25 -30.18 3.57
CA SER A 97 -5.95 -30.10 4.23
C SER A 97 -4.91 -31.13 3.76
N ASN A 98 -5.35 -32.28 3.24
CA ASN A 98 -4.47 -33.33 2.74
C ASN A 98 -3.93 -33.04 1.31
N ASN A 99 -4.64 -32.25 0.52
CA ASN A 99 -4.34 -32.05 -0.89
C ASN A 99 -4.04 -30.61 -1.26
N CYS A 100 -4.49 -29.65 -0.45
CA CYS A 100 -4.47 -28.24 -0.82
C CYS A 100 -3.98 -27.36 0.34
N ARG A 101 -3.29 -26.27 -0.03
CA ARG A 101 -2.90 -25.19 0.88
C ARG A 101 -3.48 -23.88 0.37
N PHE A 102 -3.63 -22.94 1.30
CA PHE A 102 -4.25 -21.66 1.03
C PHE A 102 -3.26 -20.54 1.34
N ILE A 103 -3.08 -19.62 0.40
CA ILE A 103 -2.34 -18.39 0.62
C ILE A 103 -3.33 -17.23 0.47
N MET A 104 -3.59 -16.51 1.55
CA MET A 104 -4.46 -15.34 1.54
C MET A 104 -3.62 -14.07 1.52
N THR A 105 -3.97 -13.09 0.69
CA THR A 105 -3.42 -11.74 0.77
C THR A 105 -4.48 -10.77 1.27
N CYS A 106 -4.12 -9.80 2.09
CA CYS A 106 -5.02 -8.74 2.53
C CYS A 106 -4.27 -7.43 2.79
N ASN A 107 -4.98 -6.32 2.60
CA ASN A 107 -4.49 -5.01 2.98
C ASN A 107 -4.93 -4.65 4.40
N PHE A 108 -6.13 -5.05 4.79
CA PHE A 108 -6.74 -4.77 6.08
C PHE A 108 -6.97 -6.06 6.87
N GLU A 109 -6.00 -6.42 7.69
CA GLU A 109 -6.02 -7.63 8.51
C GLU A 109 -7.24 -7.73 9.42
N ASN A 110 -7.70 -6.61 9.96
CA ASN A 110 -8.86 -6.54 10.85
C ASN A 110 -10.20 -6.87 10.17
N ARG A 111 -10.22 -7.01 8.85
CA ARG A 111 -11.40 -7.48 8.09
C ARG A 111 -11.45 -8.99 7.94
N ILE A 112 -10.39 -9.69 8.32
CA ILE A 112 -10.33 -11.15 8.30
C ILE A 112 -10.79 -11.68 9.66
N ILE A 113 -11.65 -12.69 9.66
CA ILE A 113 -12.18 -13.29 10.90
C ILE A 113 -11.10 -14.08 11.64
N GLU A 114 -11.14 -14.05 12.97
CA GLU A 114 -10.17 -14.72 13.85
C GLU A 114 -9.95 -16.22 13.56
N PRO A 115 -10.98 -17.02 13.20
CA PRO A 115 -10.79 -18.42 12.84
C PRO A 115 -9.89 -18.67 11.63
N LEU A 116 -9.72 -17.71 10.72
CA LEU A 116 -8.78 -17.80 9.60
C LEU A 116 -7.36 -17.44 10.04
N HIS A 117 -7.20 -16.47 10.94
CA HIS A 117 -5.90 -16.13 11.54
C HIS A 117 -5.25 -17.33 12.23
N SER A 118 -6.04 -18.10 12.99
CA SER A 118 -5.53 -19.27 13.73
C SER A 118 -5.10 -20.44 12.83
N ARG A 119 -5.52 -20.48 11.57
CA ARG A 119 -5.23 -21.55 10.60
C ARG A 119 -4.12 -21.23 9.61
N CYS A 120 -3.62 -20.00 9.63
CA CYS A 120 -2.62 -19.52 8.68
C CYS A 120 -1.40 -18.95 9.39
N SER A 121 -0.22 -19.27 8.87
CA SER A 121 1.01 -18.60 9.27
C SER A 121 1.01 -17.18 8.71
N LYS A 122 1.12 -16.19 9.58
CA LYS A 122 1.07 -14.78 9.20
C LYS A 122 2.44 -14.24 8.81
N TYR A 123 2.48 -13.54 7.68
CA TYR A 123 3.65 -12.84 7.16
C TYR A 123 3.28 -11.39 6.88
N ALA A 124 3.81 -10.47 7.70
CA ALA A 124 3.58 -9.05 7.55
C ALA A 124 4.57 -8.43 6.56
N PHE A 125 4.06 -7.78 5.52
CA PHE A 125 4.82 -6.99 4.56
C PHE A 125 5.04 -5.55 5.07
N ASN A 126 5.40 -5.47 6.36
CA ASN A 126 5.80 -4.23 7.04
C ASN A 126 7.31 -4.28 7.23
N PHE A 127 8.02 -3.42 6.51
CA PHE A 127 9.47 -3.47 6.45
C PHE A 127 10.08 -2.46 7.42
N ASN A 128 10.99 -2.90 8.26
CA ASN A 128 11.80 -1.99 9.07
C ASN A 128 12.81 -1.23 8.17
N LYS A 129 13.40 -0.15 8.69
CA LYS A 129 14.29 0.73 7.91
C LYS A 129 15.46 -0.02 7.26
N LYS A 130 16.07 -1.00 7.96
CA LYS A 130 17.19 -1.79 7.44
C LYS A 130 16.77 -2.69 6.28
N THR A 131 15.65 -3.41 6.45
CA THR A 131 15.10 -4.28 5.42
C THR A 131 14.64 -3.46 4.20
N MET A 132 14.03 -2.30 4.43
CA MET A 132 13.61 -1.38 3.37
C MET A 132 14.79 -0.93 2.51
N THR A 133 15.91 -0.54 3.11
CA THR A 133 17.11 -0.14 2.36
C THR A 133 17.62 -1.29 1.47
N SER A 134 17.64 -2.52 1.99
CA SER A 134 18.03 -3.69 1.20
C SER A 134 17.07 -3.96 0.04
N LEU A 135 15.75 -3.87 0.30
CA LEU A 135 14.72 -4.05 -0.73
C LEU A 135 14.80 -2.98 -1.82
N CYS A 136 14.99 -1.71 -1.44
CA CYS A 136 15.18 -0.61 -2.39
C CYS A 136 16.40 -0.86 -3.29
N GLY A 137 17.51 -1.35 -2.73
CA GLY A 137 18.71 -1.69 -3.49
C GLY A 137 18.48 -2.82 -4.50
N GLY A 138 17.82 -3.91 -4.08
CA GLY A 138 17.47 -5.01 -4.98
C GLY A 138 16.46 -4.59 -6.05
N PHE A 139 15.46 -3.79 -5.67
CA PHE A 139 14.47 -3.27 -6.62
C PHE A 139 15.08 -2.30 -7.63
N MET A 140 16.06 -1.47 -7.21
CA MET A 140 16.79 -0.58 -8.11
C MET A 140 17.51 -1.37 -9.21
N GLN A 141 18.21 -2.45 -8.86
CA GLN A 141 18.87 -3.32 -9.86
C GLN A 141 17.85 -3.93 -10.85
N ARG A 142 16.71 -4.40 -10.34
CA ARG A 142 15.65 -4.96 -11.19
C ARG A 142 15.05 -3.90 -12.11
N LEU A 143 14.80 -2.70 -11.61
CA LEU A 143 14.22 -1.59 -12.39
C LEU A 143 15.20 -1.12 -13.48
N GLN A 144 16.49 -1.04 -13.17
CA GLN A 144 17.54 -0.74 -14.16
C GLN A 144 17.57 -1.78 -15.29
N GLY A 145 17.46 -3.07 -14.95
CA GLY A 145 17.34 -4.14 -15.97
C GLY A 145 16.12 -3.94 -16.87
N ILE A 146 14.95 -3.65 -16.30
CA ILE A 146 13.72 -3.37 -17.07
C ILE A 146 13.92 -2.18 -18.00
N LEU A 147 14.47 -1.06 -17.52
CA LEU A 147 14.70 0.13 -18.33
C LEU A 147 15.68 -0.11 -19.48
N GLN A 148 16.70 -0.95 -19.27
CA GLN A 148 17.64 -1.38 -20.32
C GLN A 148 16.97 -2.27 -21.37
N GLU A 149 16.15 -3.25 -20.94
CA GLU A 149 15.39 -4.13 -21.84
C GLU A 149 14.41 -3.33 -22.71
N GLU A 150 13.79 -2.29 -22.16
CA GLU A 150 12.86 -1.38 -22.87
C GLU A 150 13.58 -0.29 -23.67
N GLY A 151 14.90 -0.22 -23.63
CA GLY A 151 15.71 0.77 -24.37
C GLY A 151 15.50 2.21 -23.89
N VAL A 152 15.16 2.40 -22.62
CA VAL A 152 14.93 3.72 -22.00
C VAL A 152 16.25 4.25 -21.43
N GLU A 153 16.64 5.46 -21.82
CA GLU A 153 17.76 6.17 -21.20
C GLU A 153 17.35 6.68 -19.81
N TYR A 154 18.21 6.53 -18.80
CA TYR A 154 17.91 6.95 -17.45
C TYR A 154 19.14 7.44 -16.66
N ASP A 155 18.91 8.33 -15.70
CA ASP A 155 19.87 8.71 -14.65
C ASP A 155 19.59 7.89 -13.38
N ASN A 156 20.63 7.30 -12.80
CA ASN A 156 20.55 6.54 -11.56
C ASN A 156 19.96 7.34 -10.38
N ASN A 157 20.22 8.64 -10.32
CA ASN A 157 19.66 9.51 -9.30
C ASN A 157 18.14 9.66 -9.44
N VAL A 158 17.64 9.74 -10.69
CA VAL A 158 16.20 9.83 -10.98
C VAL A 158 15.52 8.52 -10.54
N VAL A 159 16.10 7.37 -10.90
CA VAL A 159 15.59 6.05 -10.48
C VAL A 159 15.55 5.93 -8.96
N ALA A 160 16.66 6.28 -8.28
CA ALA A 160 16.74 6.22 -6.83
C ALA A 160 15.68 7.12 -6.16
N ASN A 161 15.49 8.33 -6.65
CA ASN A 161 14.51 9.28 -6.13
C ASN A 161 13.08 8.75 -6.25
N VAL A 162 12.70 8.14 -7.39
CA VAL A 162 11.37 7.54 -7.59
C VAL A 162 11.15 6.38 -6.61
N ILE A 163 12.15 5.52 -6.42
CA ILE A 163 12.08 4.42 -5.47
C ILE A 163 11.91 4.95 -4.05
N MET A 164 12.75 5.87 -3.60
CA MET A 164 12.70 6.43 -2.25
C MET A 164 11.38 7.12 -1.94
N LYS A 165 10.78 7.75 -2.95
CA LYS A 165 9.50 8.46 -2.83
C LYS A 165 8.31 7.53 -2.63
N HIS A 166 8.28 6.39 -3.32
CA HIS A 166 7.10 5.54 -3.39
C HIS A 166 7.23 4.21 -2.65
N ALA A 167 8.45 3.80 -2.26
CA ALA A 167 8.63 2.57 -1.48
C ALA A 167 7.81 2.61 -0.17
N PRO A 168 7.14 1.52 0.19
CA PRO A 168 7.21 0.17 -0.36
C PRO A 168 6.20 -0.16 -1.48
N ASP A 169 5.52 0.82 -2.07
CA ASP A 169 4.59 0.59 -3.18
C ASP A 169 5.36 0.46 -4.51
N TRP A 170 5.85 -0.75 -4.79
CA TRP A 170 6.60 -1.06 -6.00
C TRP A 170 5.79 -0.90 -7.28
N ARG A 171 4.48 -1.13 -7.22
CA ARG A 171 3.58 -0.92 -8.35
C ARG A 171 3.57 0.55 -8.76
N ARG A 172 3.49 1.44 -7.78
CA ARG A 172 3.52 2.89 -8.02
C ARG A 172 4.86 3.34 -8.58
N VAL A 173 5.98 2.78 -8.09
CA VAL A 173 7.32 3.04 -8.67
C VAL A 173 7.34 2.69 -10.15
N LEU A 174 6.88 1.50 -10.54
CA LEU A 174 6.84 1.06 -11.94
C LEU A 174 5.95 1.96 -12.80
N ASN A 175 4.75 2.29 -12.33
CA ASN A 175 3.81 3.17 -13.05
C ASN A 175 4.40 4.57 -13.28
N GLU A 176 5.09 5.13 -12.28
CA GLU A 176 5.75 6.44 -12.41
C GLU A 176 6.92 6.38 -13.40
N CYS A 177 7.71 5.30 -13.38
CA CYS A 177 8.77 5.11 -14.35
C CYS A 177 8.21 4.92 -15.76
N GLN A 178 7.17 4.11 -15.94
CA GLN A 178 6.52 3.90 -17.23
C GLN A 178 5.97 5.22 -17.79
N ARG A 179 5.30 6.02 -16.97
CA ARG A 179 4.80 7.35 -17.35
C ARG A 179 5.92 8.30 -17.74
N GLY A 180 7.02 8.29 -16.97
CA GLY A 180 8.18 9.14 -17.21
C GLY A 180 9.01 8.74 -18.42
N SER A 181 8.85 7.54 -18.96
CA SER A 181 9.66 6.97 -20.06
C SER A 181 9.03 7.11 -21.44
N ILE A 182 7.85 7.72 -21.56
CA ILE A 182 7.11 7.85 -22.84
C ILE A 182 7.95 8.53 -23.94
N SER A 183 8.89 9.40 -23.57
CA SER A 183 9.78 10.11 -24.50
C SER A 183 11.06 9.33 -24.87
N GLY A 184 11.23 8.09 -24.42
CA GLY A 184 12.45 7.29 -24.60
C GLY A 184 13.56 7.58 -23.58
N THR A 185 13.40 8.62 -22.77
CA THR A 185 14.29 8.96 -21.66
C THR A 185 13.46 9.07 -20.39
N LEU A 186 13.93 8.49 -19.28
CA LEU A 186 13.21 8.56 -18.00
C LEU A 186 13.28 10.00 -17.44
N ASN A 187 12.25 10.76 -17.74
CA ASN A 187 12.02 12.09 -17.20
C ASN A 187 10.83 12.04 -16.23
N VAL A 188 11.11 11.71 -14.98
CA VAL A 188 10.14 11.94 -13.92
C VAL A 188 10.25 13.41 -13.56
N SER A 189 9.38 14.22 -14.19
CA SER A 189 9.32 15.64 -13.90
C SER A 189 9.18 15.80 -12.40
N ASN A 190 10.11 16.53 -11.80
CA ASN A 190 10.14 16.90 -10.38
C ASN A 190 8.92 17.75 -9.96
N SER A 191 7.88 17.80 -10.79
CA SER A 191 6.68 18.61 -10.57
C SER A 191 5.84 18.20 -9.37
N VAL A 192 6.19 17.14 -8.63
CA VAL A 192 5.52 16.80 -7.36
C VAL A 192 6.50 16.33 -6.27
N SER A 193 7.82 16.26 -6.48
CA SER A 193 8.71 15.58 -5.52
C SER A 193 9.97 16.30 -5.07
N ALA A 194 10.28 17.46 -5.60
CA ALA A 194 11.31 18.28 -4.97
C ALA A 194 10.86 18.79 -3.60
N ASP A 195 9.55 18.72 -3.27
CA ASP A 195 9.04 19.60 -2.25
C ASP A 195 7.94 19.09 -1.34
N ILE A 196 7.74 17.80 -1.10
CA ILE A 196 6.78 17.47 -0.05
C ILE A 196 7.29 17.99 1.30
N SER A 197 8.59 17.88 1.61
CA SER A 197 9.13 18.51 2.82
C SER A 197 9.20 20.03 2.67
N ASP A 198 9.64 20.57 1.53
CA ASP A 198 9.67 21.99 1.26
C ASP A 198 8.27 22.58 1.07
N THR A 199 7.34 21.83 0.50
CA THR A 199 5.95 22.26 0.34
C THR A 199 5.28 22.49 1.69
N TYR A 200 5.40 21.57 2.66
CA TYR A 200 4.87 21.80 4.01
C TYR A 200 5.62 22.89 4.76
N THR A 201 6.92 23.03 4.56
CA THR A 201 7.70 24.14 5.12
C THR A 201 7.18 25.49 4.61
N GLN A 202 6.80 25.60 3.33
CA GLN A 202 6.16 26.78 2.77
C GLN A 202 4.78 27.04 3.42
N LEU A 203 3.96 26.00 3.63
CA LEU A 203 2.68 26.11 4.31
C LEU A 203 2.88 26.63 5.74
N PHE A 204 3.76 26.01 6.53
CA PHE A 204 4.02 26.43 7.90
C PHE A 204 4.61 27.85 7.98
N SER A 205 5.45 28.25 7.00
CA SER A 205 5.92 29.63 6.88
C SER A 205 4.78 30.61 6.63
N ALA A 206 3.86 30.29 5.70
CA ALA A 206 2.69 31.12 5.43
C ALA A 206 1.76 31.24 6.67
N ILE A 207 1.59 30.15 7.42
CA ILE A 207 0.81 30.13 8.67
C ILE A 207 1.51 30.98 9.75
N ARG A 208 2.83 30.85 9.91
CA ARG A 208 3.63 31.65 10.84
C ARG A 208 3.54 33.15 10.54
N GLU A 209 3.63 33.53 9.26
CA GLU A 209 3.52 34.89 8.79
C GLU A 209 2.08 35.44 8.87
N LYS A 210 1.10 34.60 9.23
CA LYS A 210 -0.34 34.90 9.16
C LYS A 210 -0.77 35.43 7.80
N ASN A 211 -0.15 34.93 6.73
CA ASN A 211 -0.41 35.34 5.37
C ASN A 211 -1.45 34.44 4.69
N PHE A 212 -2.72 34.81 4.81
CA PHE A 212 -3.84 34.06 4.23
C PHE A 212 -3.69 33.85 2.71
N LYS A 213 -3.20 34.86 1.97
CA LYS A 213 -3.07 34.76 0.51
C LYS A 213 -2.05 33.69 0.11
N LYS A 214 -0.89 33.63 0.79
CA LYS A 214 0.12 32.60 0.55
C LYS A 214 -0.39 31.22 0.92
N MET A 215 -1.05 31.10 2.07
CA MET A 215 -1.64 29.85 2.54
C MET A 215 -2.71 29.32 1.58
N ARG A 216 -3.64 30.16 1.12
CA ARG A 216 -4.65 29.78 0.15
C ARG A 216 -4.04 29.37 -1.18
N SER A 217 -3.06 30.12 -1.68
CA SER A 217 -2.34 29.75 -2.92
C SER A 217 -1.68 28.40 -2.80
N TRP A 218 -1.13 28.06 -1.63
CA TRP A 218 -0.57 26.76 -1.38
C TRP A 218 -1.64 25.65 -1.46
N VAL A 219 -2.82 25.83 -0.87
CA VAL A 219 -3.94 24.87 -0.93
C VAL A 219 -4.38 24.65 -2.38
N VAL A 220 -4.57 25.74 -3.15
CA VAL A 220 -4.98 25.66 -4.57
C VAL A 220 -3.95 24.90 -5.42
N ASN A 221 -2.67 25.15 -5.19
CA ASN A 221 -1.59 24.47 -5.92
C ASN A 221 -1.43 22.98 -5.55
N ASN A 222 -2.05 22.54 -4.46
CA ASN A 222 -2.00 21.16 -3.98
C ASN A 222 -3.39 20.48 -3.99
N ILE A 223 -4.36 21.04 -4.70
CA ILE A 223 -5.75 20.54 -4.72
C ILE A 223 -5.86 19.14 -5.34
N ASP A 224 -4.93 18.76 -6.21
CA ASP A 224 -4.86 17.43 -6.84
C ASP A 224 -4.39 16.32 -5.86
N VAL A 225 -3.87 16.73 -4.69
CA VAL A 225 -3.49 15.80 -3.62
C VAL A 225 -4.74 15.45 -2.81
N GLU A 226 -4.94 14.16 -2.56
CA GLU A 226 -6.04 13.70 -1.71
C GLU A 226 -6.02 14.44 -0.36
N PRO A 227 -7.13 15.09 0.07
CA PRO A 227 -7.18 15.88 1.28
C PRO A 227 -6.74 15.13 2.55
N ALA A 228 -7.05 13.82 2.64
CA ALA A 228 -6.61 12.98 3.75
C ALA A 228 -5.08 12.91 3.85
N SER A 229 -4.39 12.89 2.71
CA SER A 229 -2.93 12.90 2.63
C SER A 229 -2.35 14.24 3.08
N ILE A 230 -3.05 15.35 2.82
CA ILE A 230 -2.65 16.70 3.28
C ILE A 230 -2.76 16.79 4.81
N TYR A 231 -3.89 16.38 5.40
CA TYR A 231 -4.04 16.35 6.86
C TYR A 231 -2.97 15.48 7.51
N ARG A 232 -2.69 14.31 6.93
CA ARG A 232 -1.65 13.41 7.41
C ARG A 232 -0.26 14.02 7.33
N GLY A 233 0.07 14.70 6.23
CA GLY A 233 1.35 15.37 6.05
C GLY A 233 1.57 16.51 7.05
N VAL A 234 0.55 17.30 7.34
CA VAL A 234 0.61 18.35 8.39
C VAL A 234 0.84 17.72 9.76
N TYR A 235 0.12 16.62 10.08
CA TYR A 235 0.30 15.87 11.32
C TYR A 235 1.74 15.32 11.46
N ASP A 236 2.27 14.69 10.43
CA ASP A 236 3.60 14.06 10.46
C ASP A 236 4.73 15.09 10.64
N LYS A 237 4.53 16.34 10.18
CA LYS A 237 5.50 17.45 10.26
C LYS A 237 5.30 18.37 11.48
N MET A 238 4.28 18.12 12.30
CA MET A 238 3.94 19.01 13.42
C MET A 238 5.08 19.17 14.43
N TYR A 239 5.84 18.11 14.70
CA TYR A 239 6.95 18.18 15.67
C TYR A 239 8.11 19.06 15.21
N ASP A 240 8.29 19.22 13.90
CA ASP A 240 9.35 20.06 13.32
C ASP A 240 8.98 21.54 13.36
N HIS A 241 7.68 21.86 13.17
CA HIS A 241 7.23 23.23 12.92
C HIS A 241 6.34 23.85 13.99
N VAL A 242 5.64 23.07 14.82
CA VAL A 242 4.65 23.56 15.78
C VAL A 242 5.23 23.63 17.21
N ALA A 243 4.88 24.67 17.95
CA ALA A 243 5.25 24.79 19.35
C ALA A 243 4.63 23.65 20.18
N PRO A 244 5.38 23.03 21.13
CA PRO A 244 4.88 21.84 21.86
C PRO A 244 3.53 22.05 22.54
N ASN A 245 3.28 23.24 23.06
CA ASN A 245 2.02 23.60 23.75
C ASN A 245 0.81 23.68 22.80
N SER A 246 1.04 23.90 21.50
CA SER A 246 0.00 24.01 20.48
C SER A 246 -0.26 22.72 19.70
N ILE A 247 0.56 21.69 19.88
CA ILE A 247 0.40 20.38 19.21
C ILE A 247 -0.97 19.75 19.50
N PRO A 248 -1.47 19.67 20.76
CA PRO A 248 -2.77 19.09 21.04
C PRO A 248 -3.91 19.81 20.30
N GLN A 249 -3.85 21.16 20.24
CA GLN A 249 -4.83 21.96 19.54
C GLN A 249 -4.81 21.68 18.04
N LEU A 250 -3.63 21.59 17.42
CA LEU A 250 -3.50 21.23 16.00
C LEU A 250 -4.14 19.87 15.72
N VAL A 251 -3.89 18.86 16.56
CA VAL A 251 -4.42 17.50 16.36
C VAL A 251 -5.96 17.52 16.40
N LEU A 252 -6.57 18.26 17.33
CA LEU A 252 -8.03 18.39 17.42
C LEU A 252 -8.62 19.05 16.16
N ILE A 253 -8.00 20.13 15.68
CA ILE A 253 -8.43 20.80 14.45
C ILE A 253 -8.34 19.84 13.25
N LEU A 254 -7.20 19.17 13.06
CA LEU A 254 -7.02 18.24 11.95
C LEU A 254 -8.03 17.09 11.98
N ALA A 255 -8.30 16.52 13.16
CA ALA A 255 -9.26 15.43 13.31
C ALA A 255 -10.70 15.87 12.96
N ASP A 256 -11.12 17.06 13.38
CA ASP A 256 -12.44 17.62 13.09
C ASP A 256 -12.62 17.87 11.58
N TYR A 257 -11.63 18.50 10.93
CA TYR A 257 -11.71 18.75 9.48
C TYR A 257 -11.54 17.49 8.63
N GLN A 258 -10.77 16.52 9.10
CA GLN A 258 -10.70 15.21 8.44
C GLN A 258 -12.04 14.48 8.50
N TYR A 259 -12.76 14.54 9.62
CA TYR A 259 -14.11 14.00 9.74
C TYR A 259 -15.08 14.73 8.81
N LYS A 260 -15.08 16.08 8.82
CA LYS A 260 -15.91 16.90 7.93
C LYS A 260 -15.65 16.62 6.45
N ASN A 261 -14.41 16.30 6.09
CA ASN A 261 -14.02 16.04 4.70
C ASN A 261 -14.80 14.88 4.03
N ALA A 262 -15.34 13.95 4.81
CA ALA A 262 -16.17 12.86 4.29
C ALA A 262 -17.58 13.33 3.84
N PHE A 263 -18.00 14.53 4.23
CA PHE A 263 -19.38 15.01 4.05
C PHE A 263 -19.47 16.33 3.27
N VAL A 264 -18.35 17.01 3.03
CA VAL A 264 -18.35 18.30 2.31
C VAL A 264 -18.40 18.11 0.81
N ALA A 265 -19.09 19.02 0.12
CA ALA A 265 -19.13 19.05 -1.34
C ALA A 265 -17.89 19.73 -1.95
N ASP A 266 -17.22 20.62 -1.20
CA ASP A 266 -16.06 21.39 -1.63
C ASP A 266 -14.89 21.14 -0.69
N HIS A 267 -13.96 20.32 -1.15
CA HIS A 267 -12.76 19.94 -0.42
C HIS A 267 -11.75 21.09 -0.31
N GLU A 268 -11.67 22.00 -1.30
CA GLU A 268 -10.81 23.17 -1.25
C GLU A 268 -11.23 24.09 -0.11
N LEU A 269 -12.52 24.42 -0.06
CA LEU A 269 -13.06 25.26 0.99
C LEU A 269 -12.83 24.67 2.38
N ASN A 270 -13.02 23.36 2.54
CA ASN A 270 -12.79 22.67 3.81
C ASN A 270 -11.31 22.72 4.23
N LEU A 271 -10.37 22.51 3.30
CA LEU A 271 -8.93 22.62 3.56
C LEU A 271 -8.53 24.06 3.91
N VAL A 272 -9.01 25.05 3.17
CA VAL A 272 -8.72 26.47 3.46
C VAL A 272 -9.26 26.86 4.83
N ALA A 273 -10.46 26.40 5.20
CA ALA A 273 -11.04 26.64 6.52
C ALA A 273 -10.19 26.00 7.63
N CYS A 274 -9.76 24.74 7.45
CA CYS A 274 -8.85 24.06 8.37
C CYS A 274 -7.55 24.86 8.59
N MET A 275 -6.86 25.22 7.50
CA MET A 275 -5.59 25.96 7.59
C MET A 275 -5.78 27.36 8.17
N THR A 276 -6.94 27.98 7.97
CA THR A 276 -7.29 29.29 8.58
C THR A 276 -7.45 29.15 10.09
N GLU A 277 -8.13 28.10 10.57
CA GLU A 277 -8.27 27.83 12.00
C GLU A 277 -6.92 27.47 12.63
N VAL A 278 -6.08 26.67 11.96
CA VAL A 278 -4.70 26.40 12.39
C VAL A 278 -3.90 27.71 12.51
N MET A 279 -4.00 28.61 11.52
CA MET A 279 -3.33 29.92 11.54
C MET A 279 -3.78 30.81 12.71
N ALA A 280 -5.04 30.70 13.14
CA ALA A 280 -5.59 31.49 14.23
C ALA A 280 -5.23 30.91 15.61
N ALA A 281 -5.23 29.58 15.75
CA ALA A 281 -5.20 28.88 17.04
C ALA A 281 -3.87 28.21 17.39
N VAL A 282 -2.98 28.02 16.40
CA VAL A 282 -1.74 27.24 16.57
C VAL A 282 -0.50 28.13 16.45
N GLU A 283 0.42 27.94 17.39
CA GLU A 283 1.69 28.68 17.44
C GLU A 283 2.77 27.87 16.70
N ILE A 284 3.41 28.52 15.71
CA ILE A 284 4.47 27.91 14.88
C ILE A 284 5.83 28.29 15.51
N LYS A 285 6.75 27.32 15.53
CA LYS A 285 8.13 27.55 15.99
C LYS A 285 8.81 28.64 15.16
N GLN A 286 9.72 29.35 15.80
CA GLN A 286 10.54 30.39 15.16
C GLN A 286 11.53 29.77 14.15
#